data_33054d3399b07345455f36c81457037d
#
_entry.id   33054d3399b07345455f36c81457037d
#
_cell.length_a   1.000
_cell.length_b   1.000
_cell.length_c   1.000
_cell.angle_alpha   90.00
_cell.angle_beta   90.00
_cell.angle_gamma   90.00
#
_symmetry.space_group_name_H-M   'P 1'
#
loop_
_entity.id
_entity.type
_entity.pdbx_description
1 polymer ?
#
loop_
_entity_poly.entity_id
_entity_poly.type
_entity_poly.pdbx_seq_one_letter_code
_entity_poly.pdbx_strand_id
1 'polypeptide(L)'
;MKDVVTSKRLIVALVLAGIFATAGGGICLSAEYSPGAGDNEIKIGNTMPYSGPASGYSAIGKSLSAYLAMINDQGGINGRKINFISRDDGYSPPKTVEAVRKLVEEDQVLLLFQSLGTPPNLAIRGYLNDNKVPQLFVGSGADQWNDPKRYPWTMGWQPSYGTEARIFARYVLDNMPDAKIAVLYQNDDFGKDYVNGMRLGLGDKAGKMIVATQSYETTDPTVDSQVSALQASGADVLLTAAIPKFTTLAIRKVYDIGWRPTQFVNSVSTSVGSVMKPAGAEKGAGVISATYTKDPSDPRWQDTPEYQDWLAWMKKYNSSVNVADALAVYGYATAQTLVAVLNASGDNLTREHVMRVAASLHDLRLPMLLPGITISTGADDYAPIKQMQLQKFDGNSWKVFGDVIKGSSR
;
A
#
# COMPACT_ATOMS: atom_id res chain seq x y z
N MET A 1 -101.11 25.14 -17.86
CA MET A 1 -101.20 26.62 -18.17
C MET A 1 -99.77 27.05 -18.41
N LYS A 2 -99.58 27.41 -19.70
CA LYS A 2 -98.70 28.45 -20.25
C LYS A 2 -97.22 28.38 -19.87
N ASP A 3 -96.41 27.93 -20.84
CA ASP A 3 -95.65 28.71 -21.84
C ASP A 3 -94.62 29.70 -21.25
N VAL A 4 -93.40 29.58 -21.65
CA VAL A 4 -92.79 30.40 -22.69
C VAL A 4 -91.34 29.95 -22.92
N VAL A 5 -91.07 29.66 -24.20
CA VAL A 5 -89.82 29.46 -24.87
C VAL A 5 -88.93 30.71 -24.75
N THR A 6 -87.60 30.58 -24.51
CA THR A 6 -86.63 31.47 -25.13
C THR A 6 -85.29 30.81 -25.33
N SER A 7 -84.92 30.71 -26.56
CA SER A 7 -83.65 30.25 -27.14
C SER A 7 -82.50 31.22 -26.72
N LYS A 8 -81.40 30.73 -26.31
CA LYS A 8 -80.16 31.44 -26.36
C LYS A 8 -79.01 30.57 -26.87
N ARG A 9 -78.40 31.07 -27.88
CA ARG A 9 -77.35 30.48 -28.71
C ARG A 9 -76.13 30.03 -27.88
N LEU A 10 -75.69 28.83 -28.19
CA LEU A 10 -74.44 28.24 -27.67
C LEU A 10 -73.28 28.84 -28.44
N ILE A 11 -72.39 29.57 -27.73
CA ILE A 11 -71.07 29.93 -28.24
C ILE A 11 -70.09 28.87 -27.75
N VAL A 12 -69.59 28.06 -28.67
CA VAL A 12 -68.55 27.06 -28.40
C VAL A 12 -67.19 27.79 -28.39
N ALA A 13 -66.61 28.01 -27.20
CA ALA A 13 -65.23 28.45 -27.05
C ALA A 13 -64.33 27.22 -27.03
N LEU A 14 -63.58 26.96 -28.11
CA LEU A 14 -62.51 25.99 -28.13
C LEU A 14 -61.33 26.53 -27.25
N VAL A 15 -61.12 25.90 -26.09
CA VAL A 15 -59.89 26.09 -25.32
C VAL A 15 -58.88 25.06 -25.79
N LEU A 16 -57.91 25.49 -26.62
CA LEU A 16 -56.71 24.72 -26.91
C LEU A 16 -55.86 24.65 -25.62
N ALA A 17 -55.89 23.51 -24.91
CA ALA A 17 -54.94 23.20 -23.88
C ALA A 17 -53.61 22.80 -24.53
N GLY A 18 -52.67 23.75 -24.60
CA GLY A 18 -51.28 23.46 -24.97
C GLY A 18 -50.62 22.60 -23.90
N ILE A 19 -50.36 21.35 -24.23
CA ILE A 19 -49.52 20.45 -23.41
C ILE A 19 -48.08 20.92 -23.61
N PHE A 20 -47.52 21.73 -22.71
CA PHE A 20 -46.10 21.91 -22.56
C PHE A 20 -45.52 20.62 -22.01
N ALA A 21 -45.04 19.72 -22.88
CA ALA A 21 -44.14 18.67 -22.54
C ALA A 21 -42.81 19.34 -22.15
N THR A 22 -42.57 19.55 -20.86
CA THR A 22 -41.22 19.85 -20.36
C THR A 22 -40.40 18.59 -20.56
N ALA A 23 -39.70 18.51 -21.69
CA ALA A 23 -38.62 17.59 -21.86
C ALA A 23 -37.59 17.95 -20.80
N GLY A 24 -37.61 17.25 -19.68
CA GLY A 24 -36.52 17.24 -18.72
C GLY A 24 -35.29 16.68 -19.42
N GLY A 25 -34.53 17.56 -20.05
CA GLY A 25 -33.21 17.22 -20.53
C GLY A 25 -32.34 16.87 -19.33
N GLY A 26 -32.29 15.59 -19.00
CA GLY A 26 -31.23 15.09 -18.15
C GLY A 26 -29.93 15.49 -18.82
N ILE A 27 -29.12 16.28 -18.14
CA ILE A 27 -27.74 16.55 -18.55
C ILE A 27 -27.06 15.19 -18.50
N CYS A 28 -27.00 14.46 -19.63
CA CYS A 28 -26.05 13.38 -19.79
C CYS A 28 -24.68 14.03 -19.69
N LEU A 29 -24.05 13.98 -18.50
CA LEU A 29 -22.63 14.26 -18.39
C LEU A 29 -21.94 13.26 -19.30
N SER A 30 -21.39 13.74 -20.40
CA SER A 30 -20.54 12.92 -21.27
C SER A 30 -19.41 12.32 -20.44
N ALA A 31 -19.19 11.03 -20.61
CA ALA A 31 -18.04 10.38 -20.00
C ALA A 31 -16.74 11.07 -20.47
N GLU A 32 -15.86 11.37 -19.52
CA GLU A 32 -14.58 12.03 -19.78
C GLU A 32 -13.44 11.04 -19.51
N TYR A 33 -12.59 10.85 -20.53
CA TYR A 33 -11.49 9.87 -20.44
C TYR A 33 -10.13 10.48 -20.75
N SER A 34 -9.12 10.09 -19.97
CA SER A 34 -7.71 10.18 -20.37
C SER A 34 -7.28 8.87 -21.08
N PRO A 35 -6.10 8.84 -21.73
CA PRO A 35 -5.54 7.61 -22.27
C PRO A 35 -5.59 6.48 -21.25
N GLY A 36 -5.99 5.27 -21.69
CA GLY A 36 -6.12 4.10 -20.83
C GLY A 36 -7.50 3.90 -20.19
N ALA A 37 -8.42 4.82 -20.39
CA ALA A 37 -9.82 4.64 -19.99
C ALA A 37 -10.74 4.76 -21.21
N GLY A 38 -11.88 4.07 -21.16
CA GLY A 38 -12.92 4.09 -22.18
C GLY A 38 -14.22 3.49 -21.65
N ASP A 39 -15.19 3.32 -22.53
CA ASP A 39 -16.53 2.81 -22.16
C ASP A 39 -16.53 1.37 -21.62
N ASN A 40 -15.56 0.55 -22.04
CA ASN A 40 -15.53 -0.88 -21.73
C ASN A 40 -14.30 -1.31 -20.92
N GLU A 41 -13.24 -0.51 -20.85
CA GLU A 41 -11.95 -0.92 -20.29
C GLU A 41 -11.27 0.22 -19.53
N ILE A 42 -10.53 -0.15 -18.47
CA ILE A 42 -9.59 0.69 -17.74
C ILE A 42 -8.25 -0.03 -17.72
N LYS A 43 -7.22 0.54 -18.36
CA LYS A 43 -5.86 -0.01 -18.38
C LYS A 43 -5.06 0.55 -17.21
N ILE A 44 -4.48 -0.34 -16.43
CA ILE A 44 -3.69 -0.02 -15.23
C ILE A 44 -2.32 -0.67 -15.34
N GLY A 45 -1.26 0.12 -15.24
CA GLY A 45 0.11 -0.35 -15.28
C GLY A 45 0.69 -0.66 -13.89
N ASN A 46 1.61 -1.61 -13.84
CA ASN A 46 2.35 -1.97 -12.63
C ASN A 46 3.75 -2.46 -12.99
N THR A 47 4.72 -2.21 -12.12
CA THR A 47 6.00 -2.91 -12.11
C THR A 47 6.20 -3.62 -10.78
N MET A 48 6.66 -4.87 -10.84
CA MET A 48 6.77 -5.74 -9.67
C MET A 48 7.98 -6.66 -9.83
N PRO A 49 8.81 -6.84 -8.78
CA PRO A 49 9.92 -7.77 -8.86
C PRO A 49 9.43 -9.22 -8.74
N TYR A 50 8.99 -9.80 -9.85
CA TYR A 50 8.66 -11.23 -9.90
C TYR A 50 9.92 -12.11 -9.92
N SER A 51 11.05 -11.54 -10.30
CA SER A 51 12.38 -12.15 -10.29
C SER A 51 13.36 -11.32 -9.43
N GLY A 52 14.60 -11.85 -9.27
CA GLY A 52 15.70 -11.14 -8.60
C GLY A 52 15.62 -11.16 -7.07
N PRO A 53 16.45 -10.31 -6.41
CA PRO A 53 16.64 -10.36 -4.96
C PRO A 53 15.41 -9.99 -4.14
N ALA A 54 14.49 -9.21 -4.72
CA ALA A 54 13.25 -8.77 -4.08
C ALA A 54 12.03 -9.62 -4.49
N SER A 55 12.22 -10.77 -5.14
CA SER A 55 11.12 -11.64 -5.62
C SER A 55 10.20 -12.15 -4.52
N GLY A 56 10.61 -12.08 -3.25
CA GLY A 56 9.71 -12.33 -2.11
C GLY A 56 8.47 -11.44 -2.10
N TYR A 57 8.53 -10.27 -2.74
CA TYR A 57 7.37 -9.38 -2.89
C TYR A 57 6.41 -9.76 -4.03
N SER A 58 6.73 -10.76 -4.86
CA SER A 58 5.87 -11.19 -5.97
C SER A 58 4.44 -11.56 -5.55
N ALA A 59 4.26 -11.98 -4.30
CA ALA A 59 2.95 -12.25 -3.71
C ALA A 59 2.01 -11.04 -3.80
N ILE A 60 2.54 -9.81 -3.70
CA ILE A 60 1.76 -8.57 -3.84
C ILE A 60 1.16 -8.50 -5.24
N GLY A 61 1.99 -8.55 -6.29
CA GLY A 61 1.54 -8.44 -7.67
C GLY A 61 0.54 -9.53 -8.07
N LYS A 62 0.75 -10.76 -7.60
CA LYS A 62 -0.21 -11.87 -7.77
C LYS A 62 -1.54 -11.55 -7.10
N SER A 63 -1.52 -10.99 -5.89
CA SER A 63 -2.74 -10.63 -5.15
C SER A 63 -3.49 -9.47 -5.79
N LEU A 64 -2.77 -8.46 -6.32
CA LEU A 64 -3.38 -7.38 -7.11
C LEU A 64 -4.11 -7.94 -8.33
N SER A 65 -3.41 -8.77 -9.14
CA SER A 65 -4.00 -9.41 -10.32
C SER A 65 -5.24 -10.23 -9.98
N ALA A 66 -5.17 -11.03 -8.91
CA ALA A 66 -6.26 -11.89 -8.46
C ALA A 66 -7.47 -11.09 -7.98
N TYR A 67 -7.23 -9.96 -7.26
CA TYR A 67 -8.33 -9.12 -6.79
C TYR A 67 -9.03 -8.41 -7.95
N LEU A 68 -8.26 -7.85 -8.87
CA LEU A 68 -8.81 -7.16 -10.03
C LEU A 68 -9.52 -8.11 -10.99
N ALA A 69 -9.06 -9.38 -11.10
CA ALA A 69 -9.77 -10.43 -11.83
C ALA A 69 -11.13 -10.72 -11.18
N MET A 70 -11.21 -10.80 -9.84
CA MET A 70 -12.48 -10.94 -9.13
C MET A 70 -13.43 -9.78 -9.42
N ILE A 71 -12.95 -8.55 -9.41
CA ILE A 71 -13.76 -7.36 -9.76
C ILE A 71 -14.28 -7.48 -11.20
N ASN A 72 -13.46 -7.95 -12.12
CA ASN A 72 -13.86 -8.19 -13.50
C ASN A 72 -14.98 -9.25 -13.62
N ASP A 73 -14.89 -10.33 -12.85
CA ASP A 73 -15.94 -11.37 -12.81
C ASP A 73 -17.27 -10.83 -12.28
N GLN A 74 -17.20 -9.84 -11.38
CA GLN A 74 -18.35 -9.16 -10.80
C GLN A 74 -18.94 -8.04 -11.68
N GLY A 75 -18.41 -7.84 -12.88
CA GLY A 75 -18.92 -6.82 -13.81
C GLY A 75 -17.96 -5.66 -14.05
N GLY A 76 -16.85 -5.58 -13.33
CA GLY A 76 -15.85 -4.50 -13.45
C GLY A 76 -16.25 -3.23 -12.68
N ILE A 77 -15.68 -2.10 -13.04
CA ILE A 77 -15.96 -0.78 -12.46
C ILE A 77 -16.96 -0.04 -13.34
N ASN A 78 -18.17 0.15 -12.86
CA ASN A 78 -19.25 0.78 -13.63
C ASN A 78 -19.39 0.17 -15.05
N GLY A 79 -19.30 -1.17 -15.15
CA GLY A 79 -19.39 -1.92 -16.40
C GLY A 79 -18.08 -2.04 -17.19
N ARG A 80 -17.01 -1.37 -16.76
CA ARG A 80 -15.70 -1.39 -17.43
C ARG A 80 -14.79 -2.47 -16.83
N LYS A 81 -14.18 -3.29 -17.68
CA LYS A 81 -13.19 -4.28 -17.24
C LYS A 81 -11.84 -3.62 -16.96
N ILE A 82 -11.19 -4.08 -15.91
CA ILE A 82 -9.83 -3.64 -15.58
C ILE A 82 -8.84 -4.52 -16.34
N ASN A 83 -8.01 -3.89 -17.17
CA ASN A 83 -6.86 -4.52 -17.81
C ASN A 83 -5.60 -4.17 -16.99
N PHE A 84 -5.18 -5.09 -16.14
CA PHE A 84 -4.03 -4.90 -15.27
C PHE A 84 -2.77 -5.46 -15.94
N ILE A 85 -1.86 -4.56 -16.35
CA ILE A 85 -0.63 -4.88 -17.07
C ILE A 85 0.53 -4.78 -16.08
N SER A 86 0.97 -5.91 -15.54
CA SER A 86 2.08 -5.99 -14.58
C SER A 86 3.34 -6.54 -15.26
N ARG A 87 4.47 -5.81 -15.13
CA ARG A 87 5.75 -6.14 -15.75
C ARG A 87 6.81 -6.45 -14.71
N ASP A 88 7.62 -7.50 -14.95
CA ASP A 88 8.77 -7.84 -14.10
C ASP A 88 9.91 -6.84 -14.32
N ASP A 89 10.34 -6.16 -13.27
CA ASP A 89 11.49 -5.27 -13.29
C ASP A 89 12.72 -5.82 -12.54
N GLY A 90 12.56 -6.97 -11.86
CA GLY A 90 13.61 -7.58 -11.05
C GLY A 90 14.18 -6.69 -9.95
N TYR A 91 13.43 -5.65 -9.52
CA TYR A 91 13.87 -4.59 -8.58
C TYR A 91 15.02 -3.74 -9.15
N SER A 92 15.11 -3.60 -10.45
CA SER A 92 16.17 -2.86 -11.16
C SER A 92 15.63 -1.53 -11.69
N PRO A 93 16.07 -0.36 -11.14
CA PRO A 93 15.60 0.95 -11.61
C PRO A 93 15.69 1.16 -13.12
N PRO A 94 16.76 0.75 -13.83
CA PRO A 94 16.81 0.85 -15.29
C PRO A 94 15.73 0.03 -16.00
N LYS A 95 15.44 -1.21 -15.53
CA LYS A 95 14.36 -2.03 -16.09
C LYS A 95 12.99 -1.46 -15.76
N THR A 96 12.82 -0.86 -14.58
CA THR A 96 11.59 -0.16 -14.20
C THR A 96 11.31 1.00 -15.15
N VAL A 97 12.33 1.81 -15.46
CA VAL A 97 12.20 2.93 -16.43
C VAL A 97 11.77 2.42 -17.81
N GLU A 98 12.41 1.35 -18.31
CA GLU A 98 12.03 0.74 -19.59
C GLU A 98 10.59 0.22 -19.58
N ALA A 99 10.23 -0.54 -18.55
CA ALA A 99 8.88 -1.10 -18.41
C ALA A 99 7.80 -0.01 -18.32
N VAL A 100 8.07 1.07 -17.57
CA VAL A 100 7.12 2.18 -17.39
C VAL A 100 6.95 2.98 -18.67
N ARG A 101 8.02 3.22 -19.44
CA ARG A 101 7.88 3.84 -20.76
C ARG A 101 6.95 3.05 -21.67
N LYS A 102 7.12 1.73 -21.75
CA LYS A 102 6.21 0.87 -22.51
C LYS A 102 4.77 0.95 -22.02
N LEU A 103 4.55 0.92 -20.68
CA LEU A 103 3.21 1.04 -20.10
C LEU A 103 2.53 2.38 -20.46
N VAL A 104 3.30 3.48 -20.47
CA VAL A 104 2.76 4.82 -20.72
C VAL A 104 2.65 5.12 -22.21
N GLU A 105 3.69 4.82 -23.00
CA GLU A 105 3.82 5.24 -24.39
C GLU A 105 3.14 4.25 -25.37
N GLU A 106 3.26 2.94 -25.11
CA GLU A 106 2.72 1.89 -25.98
C GLU A 106 1.36 1.36 -25.49
N ASP A 107 1.29 0.91 -24.22
CA ASP A 107 0.05 0.37 -23.64
C ASP A 107 -0.96 1.47 -23.30
N GLN A 108 -0.50 2.72 -23.16
CA GLN A 108 -1.31 3.90 -22.85
C GLN A 108 -2.15 3.71 -21.58
N VAL A 109 -1.54 3.30 -20.48
CA VAL A 109 -2.25 3.08 -19.22
C VAL A 109 -2.81 4.39 -18.64
N LEU A 110 -3.97 4.30 -17.96
CA LEU A 110 -4.57 5.43 -17.25
C LEU A 110 -3.65 5.90 -16.12
N LEU A 111 -3.12 4.96 -15.37
CA LEU A 111 -2.27 5.21 -14.21
C LEU A 111 -1.31 4.04 -13.95
N LEU A 112 -0.26 4.30 -13.17
CA LEU A 112 0.58 3.28 -12.54
C LEU A 112 0.03 3.02 -11.12
N PHE A 113 -0.09 1.75 -10.76
CA PHE A 113 -0.62 1.31 -9.47
C PHE A 113 0.34 0.35 -8.79
N GLN A 114 0.70 0.65 -7.53
CA GLN A 114 1.50 -0.27 -6.69
C GLN A 114 2.83 -0.73 -7.33
N SER A 115 3.46 0.06 -8.19
CA SER A 115 4.84 -0.21 -8.59
C SER A 115 5.71 -0.33 -7.34
N LEU A 116 6.53 -1.38 -7.25
CA LEU A 116 7.18 -1.76 -6.01
C LEU A 116 8.62 -1.26 -5.91
N GLY A 117 8.98 -0.80 -4.71
CA GLY A 117 10.35 -0.49 -4.32
C GLY A 117 10.69 0.99 -4.34
N THR A 118 11.54 1.43 -3.40
CA THR A 118 11.92 2.85 -3.30
C THR A 118 12.80 3.28 -4.47
N PRO A 119 13.95 2.66 -4.77
CA PRO A 119 14.77 3.07 -5.92
C PRO A 119 14.04 2.95 -7.28
N PRO A 120 13.30 1.86 -7.57
CA PRO A 120 12.51 1.76 -8.79
C PRO A 120 11.53 2.92 -8.98
N ASN A 121 10.75 3.26 -7.95
CA ASN A 121 9.75 4.32 -8.03
C ASN A 121 10.37 5.72 -8.12
N LEU A 122 11.50 5.96 -7.48
CA LEU A 122 12.23 7.21 -7.62
C LEU A 122 12.72 7.45 -9.05
N ALA A 123 13.18 6.39 -9.72
CA ALA A 123 13.67 6.48 -11.09
C ALA A 123 12.60 6.88 -12.11
N ILE A 124 11.33 6.62 -11.83
CA ILE A 124 10.20 6.91 -12.73
C ILE A 124 9.37 8.12 -12.29
N ARG A 125 9.49 8.59 -11.05
CA ARG A 125 8.64 9.62 -10.47
C ARG A 125 8.64 10.93 -11.27
N GLY A 126 9.84 11.41 -11.65
CA GLY A 126 9.97 12.63 -12.46
C GLY A 126 9.23 12.49 -13.79
N TYR A 127 9.53 11.43 -14.54
CA TYR A 127 8.90 11.15 -15.83
C TYR A 127 7.35 11.10 -15.73
N LEU A 128 6.82 10.40 -14.72
CA LEU A 128 5.37 10.29 -14.54
C LEU A 128 4.73 11.62 -14.17
N ASN A 129 5.37 12.43 -13.31
CA ASN A 129 4.86 13.75 -12.96
C ASN A 129 4.90 14.72 -14.14
N ASP A 130 5.96 14.74 -14.95
CA ASP A 130 6.09 15.57 -16.15
C ASP A 130 5.02 15.21 -17.20
N ASN A 131 4.67 13.92 -17.32
CA ASN A 131 3.65 13.44 -18.25
C ASN A 131 2.23 13.38 -17.64
N LYS A 132 2.05 13.85 -16.41
CA LYS A 132 0.76 13.85 -15.68
C LYS A 132 0.11 12.46 -15.64
N VAL A 133 0.92 11.43 -15.40
CA VAL A 133 0.46 10.04 -15.23
C VAL A 133 0.41 9.75 -13.74
N PRO A 134 -0.76 9.44 -13.16
CA PRO A 134 -0.85 9.09 -11.75
C PRO A 134 0.02 7.89 -11.39
N GLN A 135 0.85 8.04 -10.36
CA GLN A 135 1.61 6.99 -9.70
C GLN A 135 0.95 6.74 -8.35
N LEU A 136 -0.13 5.96 -8.37
CA LEU A 136 -1.00 5.77 -7.21
C LEU A 136 -0.54 4.65 -6.31
N PHE A 137 -0.57 4.95 -5.02
CA PHE A 137 -0.37 3.99 -3.94
C PHE A 137 0.93 3.21 -4.12
N VAL A 138 2.03 3.96 -4.27
CA VAL A 138 3.37 3.41 -4.48
C VAL A 138 3.66 2.29 -3.47
N GLY A 139 4.18 1.16 -3.94
CA GLY A 139 4.57 0.00 -3.15
C GLY A 139 5.88 0.23 -2.36
N SER A 140 5.91 1.28 -1.57
CA SER A 140 7.04 1.72 -0.73
C SER A 140 6.55 2.69 0.33
N GLY A 141 7.17 2.65 1.51
CA GLY A 141 6.92 3.58 2.60
C GLY A 141 7.96 4.70 2.72
N ALA A 142 8.71 5.02 1.68
CA ALA A 142 9.67 6.12 1.79
C ALA A 142 8.96 7.44 2.13
N ASP A 143 9.55 8.21 3.03
CA ASP A 143 8.96 9.44 3.57
C ASP A 143 8.61 10.46 2.47
N GLN A 144 9.34 10.42 1.37
CA GLN A 144 9.21 11.34 0.25
C GLN A 144 7.98 11.12 -0.67
N TRP A 145 7.14 10.12 -0.42
CA TRP A 145 5.88 9.96 -1.16
C TRP A 145 4.79 10.93 -0.70
N ASN A 146 4.95 11.58 0.45
CA ASN A 146 4.06 12.62 0.93
C ASN A 146 4.58 14.02 0.59
N ASP A 147 4.68 14.32 -0.71
CA ASP A 147 5.13 15.63 -1.21
C ASP A 147 4.25 16.10 -2.40
N PRO A 148 2.95 16.36 -2.15
CA PRO A 148 2.01 16.74 -3.21
C PRO A 148 2.36 18.06 -3.91
N LYS A 149 3.15 18.92 -3.28
CA LYS A 149 3.56 20.20 -3.86
C LYS A 149 4.57 20.04 -4.99
N ARG A 150 5.56 19.15 -4.83
CA ARG A 150 6.56 18.88 -5.87
C ARG A 150 6.15 17.76 -6.82
N TYR A 151 5.42 16.79 -6.31
CA TYR A 151 5.05 15.57 -7.02
C TYR A 151 3.54 15.30 -6.92
N PRO A 152 2.71 16.17 -7.52
CA PRO A 152 1.24 16.07 -7.39
C PRO A 152 0.64 14.80 -8.01
N TRP A 153 1.41 14.06 -8.80
CA TRP A 153 0.98 12.84 -9.47
C TRP A 153 1.49 11.56 -8.79
N THR A 154 2.17 11.67 -7.63
CA THR A 154 2.72 10.52 -6.90
C THR A 154 2.17 10.46 -5.48
N MET A 155 1.56 9.35 -5.10
CA MET A 155 0.99 9.12 -3.77
C MET A 155 1.42 7.77 -3.21
N GLY A 156 1.87 7.73 -1.94
CA GLY A 156 2.11 6.51 -1.18
C GLY A 156 0.82 5.79 -0.75
N TRP A 157 0.96 4.68 -0.02
CA TRP A 157 -0.19 3.99 0.58
C TRP A 157 0.06 3.59 2.03
N GLN A 158 1.14 2.88 2.28
CA GLN A 158 1.52 2.36 3.59
C GLN A 158 2.09 3.46 4.50
N PRO A 159 2.17 3.23 5.82
CA PRO A 159 2.87 4.11 6.75
C PRO A 159 4.31 4.36 6.32
N SER A 160 4.82 5.58 6.60
CA SER A 160 6.18 5.89 6.22
C SER A 160 7.21 5.15 7.07
N TYR A 161 8.35 4.80 6.46
CA TYR A 161 9.46 4.12 7.13
C TYR A 161 10.03 4.92 8.30
N GLY A 162 10.12 6.25 8.15
CA GLY A 162 10.51 7.12 9.23
C GLY A 162 9.50 7.12 10.39
N THR A 163 8.21 7.01 10.11
CA THR A 163 7.17 6.86 11.14
C THR A 163 7.32 5.54 11.88
N GLU A 164 7.49 4.43 11.17
CA GLU A 164 7.69 3.11 11.78
C GLU A 164 8.95 3.09 12.66
N ALA A 165 10.06 3.65 12.17
CA ALA A 165 11.30 3.73 12.93
C ALA A 165 11.17 4.58 14.21
N ARG A 166 10.39 5.69 14.17
CA ARG A 166 10.09 6.48 15.38
C ARG A 166 9.25 5.69 16.40
N ILE A 167 8.34 4.83 15.93
CA ILE A 167 7.58 3.92 16.82
C ILE A 167 8.54 2.94 17.52
N PHE A 168 9.50 2.37 16.80
CA PHE A 168 10.52 1.51 17.40
C PHE A 168 11.41 2.27 18.39
N ALA A 169 11.87 3.46 18.02
CA ALA A 169 12.66 4.32 18.90
C ALA A 169 11.91 4.64 20.21
N ARG A 170 10.61 4.96 20.12
CA ARG A 170 9.77 5.21 21.29
C ARG A 170 9.68 3.98 22.18
N TYR A 171 9.45 2.79 21.60
CA TYR A 171 9.44 1.55 22.37
C TYR A 171 10.77 1.32 23.11
N VAL A 172 11.90 1.57 22.45
CA VAL A 172 13.23 1.43 23.06
C VAL A 172 13.41 2.43 24.20
N LEU A 173 13.03 3.71 24.02
CA LEU A 173 13.12 4.72 25.07
C LEU A 173 12.28 4.37 26.31
N ASP A 174 11.08 3.83 26.09
CA ASP A 174 10.15 3.51 27.16
C ASP A 174 10.54 2.24 27.94
N ASN A 175 11.19 1.25 27.29
CA ASN A 175 11.47 -0.06 27.87
C ASN A 175 12.96 -0.34 28.10
N MET A 176 13.86 0.33 27.38
CA MET A 176 15.31 0.09 27.38
C MET A 176 16.08 1.42 27.19
N PRO A 177 15.93 2.41 28.11
CA PRO A 177 16.35 3.80 27.90
C PRO A 177 17.88 3.99 27.79
N ASP A 178 18.66 3.00 28.15
CA ASP A 178 20.14 3.00 28.10
C ASP A 178 20.70 2.00 27.08
N ALA A 179 19.85 1.34 26.28
CA ALA A 179 20.26 0.32 25.32
C ALA A 179 21.15 0.91 24.22
N LYS A 180 22.11 0.09 23.80
CA LYS A 180 22.93 0.33 22.61
C LYS A 180 22.24 -0.26 21.38
N ILE A 181 22.09 0.52 20.34
CA ILE A 181 21.34 0.16 19.13
C ILE A 181 22.32 -0.02 17.97
N ALA A 182 22.19 -1.15 17.29
CA ALA A 182 22.80 -1.40 16.00
C ALA A 182 21.75 -1.39 14.89
N VAL A 183 22.10 -0.94 13.69
CA VAL A 183 21.19 -0.89 12.54
C VAL A 183 21.81 -1.57 11.33
N LEU A 184 21.15 -2.59 10.80
CA LEU A 184 21.39 -3.15 9.48
C LEU A 184 20.38 -2.55 8.49
N TYR A 185 20.85 -1.96 7.39
CA TYR A 185 19.95 -1.29 6.47
C TYR A 185 20.36 -1.45 5.00
N GLN A 186 19.38 -1.44 4.08
CA GLN A 186 19.64 -1.39 2.64
C GLN A 186 20.27 -0.04 2.28
N ASN A 187 21.31 -0.01 1.46
CA ASN A 187 22.06 1.21 1.12
C ASN A 187 21.35 2.07 0.07
N ASP A 188 20.13 2.46 0.39
CA ASP A 188 19.32 3.38 -0.42
C ASP A 188 18.38 4.21 0.49
N ASP A 189 17.45 4.96 -0.12
CA ASP A 189 16.53 5.82 0.62
C ASP A 189 15.58 5.02 1.52
N PHE A 190 15.22 3.77 1.14
CA PHE A 190 14.43 2.88 2.00
C PHE A 190 15.13 2.63 3.35
N GLY A 191 16.38 2.18 3.31
CA GLY A 191 17.11 1.91 4.55
C GLY A 191 17.50 3.17 5.31
N LYS A 192 17.84 4.25 4.59
CA LYS A 192 18.20 5.55 5.18
C LYS A 192 17.03 6.19 5.93
N ASP A 193 15.78 6.03 5.45
CA ASP A 193 14.60 6.53 6.14
C ASP A 193 14.44 5.88 7.52
N TYR A 194 14.73 4.57 7.66
CA TYR A 194 14.74 3.91 8.97
C TYR A 194 15.84 4.43 9.88
N VAL A 195 17.05 4.62 9.37
CA VAL A 195 18.17 5.19 10.16
C VAL A 195 17.82 6.60 10.65
N ASN A 196 17.29 7.43 9.75
CA ASN A 196 16.89 8.80 10.07
C ASN A 196 15.69 8.84 11.01
N GLY A 197 14.67 8.02 10.78
CA GLY A 197 13.50 7.90 11.66
C GLY A 197 13.87 7.44 13.06
N MET A 198 14.80 6.47 13.19
CA MET A 198 15.35 6.06 14.49
C MET A 198 16.05 7.22 15.18
N ARG A 199 16.93 7.95 14.48
CA ARG A 199 17.62 9.12 15.03
C ARG A 199 16.64 10.19 15.52
N LEU A 200 15.65 10.51 14.70
CA LEU A 200 14.62 11.50 15.06
C LEU A 200 13.81 11.05 16.28
N GLY A 201 13.43 9.76 16.33
CA GLY A 201 12.68 9.22 17.44
C GLY A 201 13.43 9.16 18.76
N LEU A 202 14.75 8.96 18.72
CA LEU A 202 15.65 8.97 19.90
C LEU A 202 16.02 10.40 20.35
N GLY A 203 15.87 11.40 19.47
CA GLY A 203 16.23 12.78 19.76
C GLY A 203 17.69 12.94 20.21
N ASP A 204 17.94 13.69 21.27
CA ASP A 204 19.29 13.97 21.79
C ASP A 204 20.05 12.70 22.23
N LYS A 205 19.35 11.60 22.50
CA LYS A 205 19.98 10.33 22.88
C LYS A 205 20.56 9.56 21.67
N ALA A 206 20.20 9.94 20.44
CA ALA A 206 20.57 9.19 19.23
C ALA A 206 22.08 8.99 19.09
N GLY A 207 22.87 10.05 19.32
CA GLY A 207 24.33 9.98 19.22
C GLY A 207 25.00 9.07 20.24
N LYS A 208 24.36 8.83 21.40
CA LYS A 208 24.84 7.91 22.43
C LYS A 208 24.32 6.48 22.23
N MET A 209 23.06 6.35 21.80
CA MET A 209 22.39 5.06 21.73
C MET A 209 22.71 4.30 20.44
N ILE A 210 22.77 4.96 19.28
CA ILE A 210 23.12 4.29 18.01
C ILE A 210 24.64 4.13 17.95
N VAL A 211 25.12 2.92 18.29
CA VAL A 211 26.57 2.62 18.40
C VAL A 211 27.17 2.06 17.12
N ALA A 212 26.37 1.48 16.21
CA ALA A 212 26.83 0.93 14.95
C ALA A 212 25.74 0.95 13.87
N THR A 213 26.14 1.19 12.64
CA THR A 213 25.30 1.02 11.46
C THR A 213 26.07 0.29 10.37
N GLN A 214 25.45 -0.68 9.70
CA GLN A 214 26.02 -1.41 8.58
C GLN A 214 25.00 -1.44 7.44
N SER A 215 25.46 -1.10 6.25
CA SER A 215 24.61 -1.21 5.05
C SER A 215 24.91 -2.48 4.27
N TYR A 216 23.94 -2.87 3.43
CA TYR A 216 24.11 -3.90 2.42
C TYR A 216 23.54 -3.42 1.07
N GLU A 217 24.03 -4.01 -0.01
CA GLU A 217 23.51 -3.82 -1.36
C GLU A 217 22.57 -4.99 -1.73
N THR A 218 21.56 -4.72 -2.56
CA THR A 218 20.63 -5.79 -2.99
C THR A 218 21.32 -6.89 -3.82
N THR A 219 22.53 -6.60 -4.33
CA THR A 219 23.39 -7.53 -5.07
C THR A 219 24.28 -8.36 -4.17
N ASP A 220 24.37 -8.06 -2.87
CA ASP A 220 25.18 -8.82 -1.94
C ASP A 220 24.69 -10.27 -1.84
N PRO A 221 25.60 -11.25 -1.72
CA PRO A 221 25.21 -12.64 -1.53
C PRO A 221 24.59 -12.91 -0.16
N THR A 222 25.09 -12.23 0.88
CA THR A 222 24.74 -12.42 2.29
C THR A 222 24.97 -11.11 3.10
N VAL A 223 24.56 -11.09 4.37
CA VAL A 223 24.81 -9.99 5.34
C VAL A 223 25.62 -10.47 6.54
N ASP A 224 26.32 -11.58 6.41
CA ASP A 224 27.00 -12.24 7.52
C ASP A 224 28.10 -11.38 8.15
N SER A 225 28.89 -10.67 7.33
CA SER A 225 29.93 -9.75 7.78
C SER A 225 29.36 -8.53 8.50
N GLN A 226 28.28 -7.97 7.95
CA GLN A 226 27.58 -6.84 8.54
C GLN A 226 27.01 -7.21 9.92
N VAL A 227 26.33 -8.35 10.04
CA VAL A 227 25.75 -8.82 11.31
C VAL A 227 26.85 -9.09 12.34
N SER A 228 27.98 -9.69 11.94
CA SER A 228 29.11 -9.93 12.84
C SER A 228 29.75 -8.63 13.35
N ALA A 229 29.87 -7.61 12.47
CA ALA A 229 30.38 -6.28 12.85
C ALA A 229 29.41 -5.57 13.81
N LEU A 230 28.09 -5.70 13.58
CA LEU A 230 27.06 -5.14 14.47
C LEU A 230 27.07 -5.82 15.85
N GLN A 231 27.27 -7.16 15.92
CA GLN A 231 27.44 -7.88 17.19
C GLN A 231 28.66 -7.37 17.97
N ALA A 232 29.79 -7.16 17.26
CA ALA A 232 31.04 -6.70 17.89
C ALA A 232 30.91 -5.28 18.50
N SER A 233 29.92 -4.49 18.14
CA SER A 233 29.64 -3.20 18.75
C SER A 233 29.10 -3.28 20.18
N GLY A 234 28.72 -4.47 20.64
CA GLY A 234 28.10 -4.69 21.94
C GLY A 234 26.69 -4.12 22.05
N ALA A 235 25.94 -4.06 20.92
CA ALA A 235 24.58 -3.57 20.92
C ALA A 235 23.60 -4.55 21.55
N ASP A 236 22.62 -4.00 22.30
CA ASP A 236 21.53 -4.71 22.97
C ASP A 236 20.27 -4.79 22.08
N VAL A 237 20.18 -3.92 21.10
CA VAL A 237 19.07 -3.79 20.16
C VAL A 237 19.60 -3.85 18.74
N LEU A 238 18.94 -4.61 17.88
CA LEU A 238 19.19 -4.65 16.44
C LEU A 238 17.94 -4.22 15.67
N LEU A 239 18.03 -3.16 14.89
CA LEU A 239 17.06 -2.83 13.86
C LEU A 239 17.54 -3.36 12.51
N THR A 240 16.71 -4.18 11.86
CA THR A 240 16.93 -4.68 10.50
C THR A 240 15.94 -4.02 9.55
N ALA A 241 16.41 -3.07 8.74
CA ALA A 241 15.68 -2.39 7.67
C ALA A 241 16.08 -3.00 6.31
N ALA A 242 15.50 -4.16 6.01
CA ALA A 242 15.92 -4.99 4.88
C ALA A 242 14.73 -5.61 4.12
N ILE A 243 14.94 -5.93 2.84
CA ILE A 243 13.97 -6.70 2.05
C ILE A 243 13.94 -8.18 2.51
N PRO A 244 12.89 -8.96 2.18
CA PRO A 244 12.67 -10.31 2.73
C PRO A 244 13.89 -11.23 2.74
N LYS A 245 14.63 -11.32 1.62
CA LYS A 245 15.85 -12.14 1.52
C LYS A 245 16.84 -11.83 2.64
N PHE A 246 17.17 -10.55 2.80
CA PHE A 246 18.22 -10.13 3.73
C PHE A 246 17.75 -10.12 5.18
N THR A 247 16.45 -9.87 5.43
CA THR A 247 15.85 -10.06 6.76
C THR A 247 15.94 -11.53 7.20
N THR A 248 15.61 -12.45 6.30
CA THR A 248 15.75 -13.91 6.54
C THR A 248 17.20 -14.28 6.89
N LEU A 249 18.17 -13.78 6.14
CA LEU A 249 19.60 -14.03 6.35
C LEU A 249 20.07 -13.42 7.68
N ALA A 250 19.65 -12.20 8.00
CA ALA A 250 20.01 -11.52 9.24
C ALA A 250 19.49 -12.26 10.48
N ILE A 251 18.20 -12.63 10.52
CA ILE A 251 17.61 -13.39 11.63
C ILE A 251 18.38 -14.71 11.85
N ARG A 252 18.65 -15.46 10.78
CA ARG A 252 19.41 -16.69 10.83
C ARG A 252 20.81 -16.46 11.40
N LYS A 253 21.55 -15.49 10.85
CA LYS A 253 22.92 -15.19 11.28
C LYS A 253 22.99 -14.75 12.73
N VAL A 254 22.09 -13.86 13.17
CA VAL A 254 22.01 -13.42 14.59
C VAL A 254 21.86 -14.60 15.52
N TYR A 255 20.97 -15.53 15.19
CA TYR A 255 20.76 -16.74 16.00
C TYR A 255 21.99 -17.65 15.99
N ASP A 256 22.56 -17.93 14.82
CA ASP A 256 23.63 -18.91 14.63
C ASP A 256 24.96 -18.49 15.29
N ILE A 257 25.22 -17.18 15.40
CA ILE A 257 26.40 -16.65 16.13
C ILE A 257 26.16 -16.48 17.64
N GLY A 258 25.00 -16.90 18.15
CA GLY A 258 24.66 -16.80 19.58
C GLY A 258 24.38 -15.39 20.07
N TRP A 259 24.21 -14.39 19.17
CA TRP A 259 23.83 -13.02 19.56
C TRP A 259 22.34 -12.98 19.91
N ARG A 260 21.99 -12.29 21.01
CA ARG A 260 20.61 -12.26 21.54
C ARG A 260 20.14 -10.83 21.83
N PRO A 261 20.19 -9.91 20.84
CA PRO A 261 19.65 -8.57 21.00
C PRO A 261 18.12 -8.59 20.97
N THR A 262 17.49 -7.54 21.47
CA THR A 262 16.10 -7.26 21.09
C THR A 262 16.07 -6.88 19.61
N GLN A 263 15.44 -7.71 18.77
CA GLN A 263 15.41 -7.51 17.33
C GLN A 263 14.15 -6.80 16.90
N PHE A 264 14.30 -5.74 16.10
CA PHE A 264 13.24 -5.10 15.34
C PHE A 264 13.45 -5.39 13.86
N VAL A 265 12.38 -5.75 13.17
CA VAL A 265 12.35 -5.87 11.70
C VAL A 265 11.27 -4.95 11.12
N ASN A 266 11.52 -4.41 9.97
CA ASN A 266 10.60 -3.55 9.25
C ASN A 266 9.34 -4.32 8.80
N SER A 267 8.19 -3.65 8.81
CA SER A 267 6.87 -4.24 8.51
C SER A 267 6.77 -4.90 7.13
N VAL A 268 7.53 -4.43 6.16
CA VAL A 268 7.51 -4.99 4.80
C VAL A 268 8.29 -6.32 4.67
N SER A 269 8.88 -6.83 5.75
CA SER A 269 9.65 -8.09 5.77
C SER A 269 9.25 -9.00 6.95
N THR A 270 7.96 -9.03 7.29
CA THR A 270 7.42 -9.81 8.42
C THR A 270 6.72 -11.10 8.02
N SER A 271 6.55 -11.37 6.71
CA SER A 271 5.80 -12.53 6.25
C SER A 271 6.27 -13.84 6.90
N VAL A 272 5.34 -14.57 7.52
CA VAL A 272 5.63 -15.88 8.10
C VAL A 272 6.04 -16.85 6.99
N GLY A 273 5.37 -16.80 5.85
CA GLY A 273 5.62 -17.70 4.73
C GLY A 273 6.95 -17.48 4.02
N SER A 274 7.31 -16.21 3.77
CA SER A 274 8.48 -15.85 2.93
C SER A 274 9.69 -15.35 3.72
N VAL A 275 9.55 -15.07 5.04
CA VAL A 275 10.66 -14.59 5.87
C VAL A 275 10.88 -15.48 7.09
N MET A 276 9.89 -15.61 7.99
CA MET A 276 10.10 -16.24 9.30
C MET A 276 10.36 -17.75 9.19
N LYS A 277 9.54 -18.47 8.40
CA LYS A 277 9.76 -19.91 8.18
C LYS A 277 11.08 -20.19 7.44
N PRO A 278 11.45 -19.49 6.35
CA PRO A 278 12.75 -19.67 5.72
C PRO A 278 13.93 -19.30 6.63
N ALA A 279 13.78 -18.38 7.59
CA ALA A 279 14.83 -18.08 8.56
C ALA A 279 15.05 -19.21 9.59
N GLY A 280 14.05 -20.04 9.79
CA GLY A 280 13.87 -20.94 10.93
C GLY A 280 12.96 -20.23 11.94
N ALA A 281 11.69 -20.61 12.00
CA ALA A 281 10.68 -19.88 12.77
C ALA A 281 11.08 -19.69 14.24
N GLU A 282 11.70 -20.71 14.84
CA GLU A 282 12.25 -20.66 16.20
C GLU A 282 13.35 -19.61 16.38
N LYS A 283 14.13 -19.33 15.32
CA LYS A 283 15.21 -18.32 15.32
C LYS A 283 14.67 -16.90 15.37
N GLY A 284 13.46 -16.71 14.85
CA GLY A 284 12.76 -15.44 14.86
C GLY A 284 11.91 -15.20 16.10
N ALA A 285 11.80 -16.16 17.02
CA ALA A 285 10.99 -16.00 18.22
C ALA A 285 11.47 -14.79 19.06
N GLY A 286 10.54 -13.89 19.38
CA GLY A 286 10.86 -12.66 20.12
C GLY A 286 11.09 -11.42 19.23
N VAL A 287 11.25 -11.56 17.92
CA VAL A 287 11.36 -10.43 16.99
C VAL A 287 10.13 -9.54 17.09
N ILE A 288 10.37 -8.22 17.12
CA ILE A 288 9.34 -7.19 17.18
C ILE A 288 9.25 -6.49 15.81
N SER A 289 8.06 -6.11 15.43
CA SER A 289 7.77 -5.27 14.27
C SER A 289 6.57 -4.37 14.57
N ALA A 290 6.14 -3.61 13.56
CA ALA A 290 4.87 -2.90 13.59
C ALA A 290 4.00 -3.36 12.42
N THR A 291 2.68 -3.23 12.56
CA THR A 291 1.73 -3.59 11.51
C THR A 291 0.54 -2.64 11.51
N TYR A 292 -0.14 -2.56 10.39
CA TYR A 292 -1.39 -1.84 10.19
C TYR A 292 -2.47 -2.75 9.59
N THR A 293 -2.10 -3.98 9.26
CA THR A 293 -2.99 -5.01 8.71
C THR A 293 -3.16 -6.17 9.69
N LYS A 294 -4.24 -6.90 9.58
CA LYS A 294 -4.45 -8.18 10.27
C LYS A 294 -3.47 -9.20 9.67
N ASP A 295 -2.57 -9.73 10.49
CA ASP A 295 -1.66 -10.79 10.03
C ASP A 295 -2.43 -12.12 9.91
N PRO A 296 -2.35 -12.82 8.77
CA PRO A 296 -3.12 -14.04 8.56
C PRO A 296 -2.65 -15.22 9.42
N SER A 297 -1.47 -15.13 10.04
CA SER A 297 -0.98 -16.12 10.97
C SER A 297 -1.50 -15.95 12.40
N ASP A 298 -2.05 -14.77 12.75
CA ASP A 298 -2.59 -14.51 14.10
C ASP A 298 -3.95 -15.18 14.29
N PRO A 299 -4.07 -16.16 15.22
CA PRO A 299 -5.32 -16.89 15.46
C PRO A 299 -6.51 -16.01 15.83
N ARG A 300 -6.27 -14.80 16.39
CA ARG A 300 -7.35 -13.89 16.79
C ARG A 300 -8.25 -13.46 15.64
N TRP A 301 -7.73 -13.47 14.41
CA TRP A 301 -8.49 -13.05 13.25
C TRP A 301 -9.21 -14.17 12.54
N GLN A 302 -8.73 -15.43 12.71
CA GLN A 302 -9.16 -16.57 11.90
C GLN A 302 -10.66 -16.87 11.93
N ASP A 303 -11.33 -16.59 13.05
CA ASP A 303 -12.77 -16.78 13.20
C ASP A 303 -13.60 -15.53 12.87
N THR A 304 -12.93 -14.42 12.45
CA THR A 304 -13.65 -13.20 12.09
C THR A 304 -14.23 -13.29 10.66
N PRO A 305 -15.40 -12.70 10.40
CA PRO A 305 -16.01 -12.71 9.07
C PRO A 305 -15.08 -12.17 7.99
N GLU A 306 -14.35 -11.09 8.28
CA GLU A 306 -13.44 -10.44 7.33
C GLU A 306 -12.27 -11.34 6.93
N TYR A 307 -11.76 -12.13 7.86
CA TYR A 307 -10.73 -13.11 7.58
C TYR A 307 -11.27 -14.27 6.75
N GLN A 308 -12.46 -14.77 7.07
CA GLN A 308 -13.11 -15.86 6.32
C GLN A 308 -13.42 -15.44 4.88
N ASP A 309 -13.88 -14.22 4.65
CA ASP A 309 -14.13 -13.67 3.32
C ASP A 309 -12.81 -13.55 2.53
N TRP A 310 -11.75 -13.03 3.17
CA TRP A 310 -10.41 -12.98 2.59
C TRP A 310 -9.87 -14.38 2.28
N LEU A 311 -10.04 -15.35 3.17
CA LEU A 311 -9.61 -16.73 2.96
C LEU A 311 -10.37 -17.41 1.80
N ALA A 312 -11.67 -17.16 1.68
CA ALA A 312 -12.47 -17.65 0.56
C ALA A 312 -11.98 -17.06 -0.76
N TRP A 313 -11.68 -15.75 -0.77
CA TRP A 313 -11.06 -15.09 -1.93
C TRP A 313 -9.69 -15.69 -2.26
N MET A 314 -8.81 -15.89 -1.28
CA MET A 314 -7.51 -16.53 -1.47
C MET A 314 -7.65 -17.90 -2.15
N LYS A 315 -8.57 -18.74 -1.66
CA LYS A 315 -8.80 -20.08 -2.21
C LYS A 315 -9.31 -20.03 -3.66
N LYS A 316 -10.19 -19.08 -3.97
CA LYS A 316 -10.84 -19.01 -5.28
C LYS A 316 -9.97 -18.30 -6.34
N TYR A 317 -9.35 -17.20 -5.99
CA TYR A 317 -8.68 -16.31 -6.96
C TYR A 317 -7.16 -16.28 -6.82
N ASN A 318 -6.59 -16.56 -5.64
CA ASN A 318 -5.18 -16.37 -5.33
C ASN A 318 -4.49 -17.63 -4.77
N SER A 319 -4.90 -18.80 -5.19
CA SER A 319 -4.45 -20.10 -4.66
C SER A 319 -2.95 -20.37 -4.86
N SER A 320 -2.27 -19.63 -5.74
CA SER A 320 -0.83 -19.73 -5.96
C SER A 320 0.02 -19.05 -4.87
N VAL A 321 -0.59 -18.24 -4.00
CA VAL A 321 0.08 -17.53 -2.91
C VAL A 321 -0.22 -18.22 -1.58
N ASN A 322 0.80 -18.33 -0.72
CA ASN A 322 0.64 -18.93 0.60
C ASN A 322 -0.30 -18.05 1.46
N VAL A 323 -1.32 -18.68 2.07
CA VAL A 323 -2.27 -18.00 2.97
C VAL A 323 -1.62 -17.42 4.24
N ALA A 324 -0.42 -17.88 4.63
CA ALA A 324 0.34 -17.31 5.74
C ALA A 324 1.22 -16.12 5.32
N ASP A 325 1.10 -15.65 4.07
CA ASP A 325 1.89 -14.52 3.58
C ASP A 325 1.13 -13.21 3.77
N ALA A 326 1.58 -12.38 4.72
CA ALA A 326 1.00 -11.06 4.99
C ALA A 326 1.03 -10.13 3.77
N LEU A 327 1.94 -10.37 2.80
CA LEU A 327 1.99 -9.62 1.55
C LEU A 327 0.76 -9.86 0.66
N ALA A 328 0.08 -11.00 0.83
CA ALA A 328 -1.22 -11.22 0.18
C ALA A 328 -2.31 -10.32 0.76
N VAL A 329 -2.32 -10.09 2.07
CA VAL A 329 -3.23 -9.14 2.73
C VAL A 329 -2.94 -7.72 2.27
N TYR A 330 -1.65 -7.36 2.16
CA TYR A 330 -1.23 -6.06 1.64
C TYR A 330 -1.76 -5.82 0.22
N GLY A 331 -1.54 -6.76 -0.71
CA GLY A 331 -2.05 -6.66 -2.08
C GLY A 331 -3.57 -6.59 -2.16
N TYR A 332 -4.26 -7.38 -1.34
CA TYR A 332 -5.74 -7.36 -1.23
C TYR A 332 -6.25 -5.98 -0.79
N ALA A 333 -5.69 -5.42 0.28
CA ALA A 333 -6.14 -4.14 0.83
C ALA A 333 -5.80 -2.95 -0.09
N THR A 334 -4.63 -2.95 -0.74
CA THR A 334 -4.30 -1.90 -1.70
C THR A 334 -5.19 -1.94 -2.94
N ALA A 335 -5.52 -3.14 -3.45
CA ALA A 335 -6.46 -3.29 -4.56
C ALA A 335 -7.87 -2.80 -4.19
N GLN A 336 -8.34 -3.05 -2.97
CA GLN A 336 -9.61 -2.50 -2.46
C GLN A 336 -9.59 -0.97 -2.46
N THR A 337 -8.47 -0.35 -2.07
CA THR A 337 -8.33 1.11 -2.09
C THR A 337 -8.43 1.66 -3.51
N LEU A 338 -7.76 1.03 -4.48
CA LEU A 338 -7.84 1.44 -5.89
C LEU A 338 -9.29 1.33 -6.41
N VAL A 339 -9.96 0.21 -6.12
CA VAL A 339 -11.35 -0.02 -6.54
C VAL A 339 -12.29 1.03 -5.93
N ALA A 340 -12.07 1.42 -4.68
CA ALA A 340 -12.84 2.50 -4.05
C ALA A 340 -12.63 3.84 -4.77
N VAL A 341 -11.40 4.18 -5.15
CA VAL A 341 -11.09 5.40 -5.92
C VAL A 341 -11.75 5.37 -7.30
N LEU A 342 -11.61 4.25 -8.04
CA LEU A 342 -12.18 4.15 -9.38
C LEU A 342 -13.72 4.19 -9.37
N ASN A 343 -14.36 3.53 -8.40
CA ASN A 343 -15.82 3.60 -8.23
C ASN A 343 -16.28 5.04 -7.91
N ALA A 344 -15.56 5.73 -7.03
CA ALA A 344 -15.87 7.13 -6.68
C ALA A 344 -15.60 8.10 -7.84
N SER A 345 -14.72 7.75 -8.77
CA SER A 345 -14.47 8.56 -9.97
C SER A 345 -15.63 8.51 -10.99
N GLY A 346 -16.49 7.51 -10.91
CA GLY A 346 -17.66 7.39 -11.77
C GLY A 346 -17.30 7.30 -13.25
N ASP A 347 -17.93 8.15 -14.07
CA ASP A 347 -17.72 8.23 -15.51
C ASP A 347 -16.65 9.26 -15.92
N ASN A 348 -16.10 10.01 -14.97
CA ASN A 348 -14.95 10.87 -15.20
C ASN A 348 -13.65 10.12 -14.86
N LEU A 349 -13.07 9.47 -15.86
CA LEU A 349 -11.81 8.75 -15.74
C LEU A 349 -10.66 9.56 -16.39
N THR A 350 -10.66 10.88 -16.18
CA THR A 350 -9.49 11.69 -16.45
C THR A 350 -8.44 11.46 -15.34
N ARG A 351 -7.15 11.53 -15.69
CA ARG A 351 -6.04 11.38 -14.74
C ARG A 351 -6.14 12.40 -13.60
N GLU A 352 -6.50 13.63 -13.92
CA GLU A 352 -6.71 14.73 -12.96
C GLU A 352 -7.82 14.40 -11.97
N HIS A 353 -8.93 13.86 -12.44
CA HIS A 353 -10.05 13.53 -11.58
C HIS A 353 -9.74 12.35 -10.66
N VAL A 354 -9.13 11.29 -11.21
CA VAL A 354 -8.72 10.12 -10.43
C VAL A 354 -7.73 10.51 -9.32
N MET A 355 -6.74 11.37 -9.61
CA MET A 355 -5.83 11.91 -8.58
C MET A 355 -6.57 12.71 -7.51
N ARG A 356 -7.54 13.54 -7.91
CA ARG A 356 -8.35 14.34 -6.97
C ARG A 356 -9.18 13.46 -6.06
N VAL A 357 -9.80 12.41 -6.59
CA VAL A 357 -10.54 11.43 -5.80
C VAL A 357 -9.60 10.69 -4.85
N ALA A 358 -8.43 10.23 -5.33
CA ALA A 358 -7.44 9.59 -4.48
C ALA A 358 -6.93 10.51 -3.35
N ALA A 359 -6.87 11.83 -3.60
CA ALA A 359 -6.48 12.85 -2.60
C ALA A 359 -7.66 13.34 -1.73
N SER A 360 -8.80 12.67 -1.74
CA SER A 360 -9.99 13.05 -0.95
C SER A 360 -10.62 11.87 -0.21
N LEU A 361 -9.85 10.84 0.09
CA LEU A 361 -10.33 9.70 0.88
C LEU A 361 -10.53 10.12 2.34
N HIS A 362 -11.67 9.76 2.93
CA HIS A 362 -12.00 10.05 4.32
C HIS A 362 -12.43 8.78 5.04
N ASP A 363 -11.67 8.40 6.07
CA ASP A 363 -11.97 7.28 6.97
C ASP A 363 -12.38 5.98 6.25
N LEU A 364 -11.79 5.72 5.07
CA LEU A 364 -12.01 4.48 4.35
C LEU A 364 -11.53 3.31 5.22
N ARG A 365 -12.46 2.43 5.55
CA ARG A 365 -12.19 1.22 6.34
C ARG A 365 -12.13 0.02 5.43
N LEU A 366 -11.06 -0.75 5.59
CA LEU A 366 -10.92 -2.00 4.85
C LEU A 366 -10.93 -3.19 5.82
N PRO A 367 -11.55 -4.32 5.43
CA PRO A 367 -11.75 -5.48 6.30
C PRO A 367 -10.48 -6.00 6.96
N MET A 368 -9.36 -6.02 6.19
CA MET A 368 -8.08 -6.57 6.66
C MET A 368 -7.12 -5.52 7.22
N LEU A 369 -7.53 -4.26 7.41
CA LEU A 369 -6.81 -3.33 8.29
C LEU A 369 -7.10 -3.65 9.75
N LEU A 370 -6.18 -3.30 10.65
CA LEU A 370 -6.40 -3.42 12.09
C LEU A 370 -7.55 -2.50 12.54
N PRO A 371 -8.31 -2.91 13.57
CA PRO A 371 -9.34 -2.05 14.16
C PRO A 371 -8.78 -0.68 14.57
N GLY A 372 -9.46 0.39 14.19
CA GLY A 372 -9.06 1.77 14.47
C GLY A 372 -8.09 2.37 13.43
N ILE A 373 -7.64 1.61 12.44
CA ILE A 373 -6.84 2.10 11.33
C ILE A 373 -7.74 2.38 10.13
N THR A 374 -7.62 3.58 9.57
CA THR A 374 -8.39 4.05 8.42
C THR A 374 -7.47 4.68 7.38
N ILE A 375 -7.95 4.79 6.16
CA ILE A 375 -7.27 5.46 5.05
C ILE A 375 -7.90 6.83 4.87
N SER A 376 -7.08 7.86 5.01
CA SER A 376 -7.48 9.25 4.77
C SER A 376 -6.38 10.02 4.07
N THR A 377 -6.76 10.79 3.05
CA THR A 377 -5.86 11.64 2.27
C THR A 377 -6.39 13.06 2.19
N GLY A 378 -5.59 13.98 1.71
CA GLY A 378 -5.98 15.37 1.50
C GLY A 378 -5.12 16.03 0.41
N ALA A 379 -5.51 17.22 -0.04
CA ALA A 379 -4.79 17.94 -1.07
C ALA A 379 -3.31 18.21 -0.71
N ASP A 380 -3.02 18.39 0.57
CA ASP A 380 -1.67 18.61 1.10
C ASP A 380 -1.13 17.39 1.87
N ASP A 381 -1.78 16.22 1.80
CA ASP A 381 -1.43 15.04 2.59
C ASP A 381 -1.66 13.74 1.80
N TYR A 382 -0.59 13.24 1.19
CA TYR A 382 -0.53 12.02 0.40
C TYR A 382 -0.03 10.80 1.19
N ALA A 383 -0.19 10.82 2.53
CA ALA A 383 0.07 9.69 3.43
C ALA A 383 -1.24 9.03 3.88
N PRO A 384 -1.78 8.02 3.16
CA PRO A 384 -3.10 7.46 3.42
C PRO A 384 -3.23 6.79 4.80
N ILE A 385 -2.22 6.04 5.23
CA ILE A 385 -2.19 5.34 6.52
C ILE A 385 -1.09 5.94 7.39
N LYS A 386 -1.46 6.37 8.62
CA LYS A 386 -0.58 7.05 9.57
C LYS A 386 -0.52 6.36 10.93
N GLN A 387 -1.19 5.23 11.05
CA GLN A 387 -1.27 4.49 12.31
C GLN A 387 -0.65 3.11 12.14
N MET A 388 0.00 2.63 13.19
CA MET A 388 0.52 1.27 13.30
C MET A 388 0.32 0.74 14.72
N GLN A 389 0.39 -0.57 14.88
CA GLN A 389 0.43 -1.22 16.18
C GLN A 389 1.65 -2.15 16.22
N LEU A 390 2.31 -2.23 17.37
CA LEU A 390 3.42 -3.16 17.55
C LEU A 390 2.93 -4.60 17.51
N GLN A 391 3.78 -5.48 16.98
CA GLN A 391 3.58 -6.92 16.97
C GLN A 391 4.87 -7.65 17.33
N LYS A 392 4.74 -8.84 17.89
CA LYS A 392 5.85 -9.72 18.29
C LYS A 392 5.63 -11.11 17.72
N PHE A 393 6.66 -11.69 17.15
CA PHE A 393 6.64 -13.06 16.66
C PHE A 393 6.89 -14.05 17.79
N ASP A 394 6.00 -15.04 17.98
CA ASP A 394 6.10 -16.02 19.06
C ASP A 394 6.82 -17.33 18.67
N GLY A 395 7.36 -17.39 17.44
CA GLY A 395 7.95 -18.60 16.85
C GLY A 395 7.00 -19.35 15.91
N ASN A 396 5.73 -18.94 15.85
CA ASN A 396 4.72 -19.54 14.98
C ASN A 396 3.88 -18.49 14.25
N SER A 397 3.49 -17.43 14.96
CA SER A 397 2.61 -16.38 14.46
C SER A 397 2.98 -15.01 15.01
N TRP A 398 2.56 -13.95 14.33
CA TRP A 398 2.63 -12.60 14.84
C TRP A 398 1.46 -12.30 15.77
N LYS A 399 1.74 -11.60 16.88
CA LYS A 399 0.76 -11.17 17.86
C LYS A 399 0.88 -9.67 18.08
N VAL A 400 -0.18 -8.90 17.79
CA VAL A 400 -0.16 -7.47 18.12
C VAL A 400 -0.25 -7.25 19.63
N PHE A 401 0.44 -6.23 20.11
CA PHE A 401 0.43 -5.80 21.50
C PHE A 401 0.49 -4.28 21.61
N GLY A 402 0.16 -3.73 22.79
CA GLY A 402 0.03 -2.30 22.99
C GLY A 402 -1.12 -1.68 22.20
N ASP A 403 -1.22 -0.37 22.23
CA ASP A 403 -2.24 0.38 21.53
C ASP A 403 -1.84 0.72 20.09
N VAL A 404 -2.83 1.10 19.28
CA VAL A 404 -2.57 1.70 17.96
C VAL A 404 -1.90 3.06 18.15
N ILE A 405 -0.72 3.21 17.58
CA ILE A 405 0.10 4.42 17.68
C ILE A 405 -0.13 5.27 16.42
N LYS A 406 -0.52 6.52 16.63
CA LYS A 406 -0.56 7.50 15.54
C LYS A 406 0.84 8.02 15.29
N GLY A 407 1.33 7.82 14.08
CA GLY A 407 2.56 8.45 13.64
C GLY A 407 2.33 9.96 13.46
N SER A 408 3.21 10.78 14.01
CA SER A 408 3.25 12.19 13.60
C SER A 408 3.88 12.26 12.22
N SER A 409 3.26 12.97 11.30
CA SER A 409 3.79 13.22 9.94
C SER A 409 4.99 14.18 9.93
N ARG A 410 5.56 14.53 11.11
CA ARG A 410 6.76 15.37 11.27
C ARG A 410 7.50 14.99 12.56
#